data_b2b5f3b63489e92a81d00026811d16a8
#
_entry.id   b2b5f3b63489e92a81d00026811d16a8
#
_cell.length_a   1.000
_cell.length_b   1.000
_cell.length_c   1.000
_cell.angle_alpha   90.00
_cell.angle_beta   90.00
_cell.angle_gamma   90.00
#
_symmetry.space_group_name_H-M   'P 1'
#
loop_
_entity.id
_entity.type
_entity.pdbx_description
1 polymer ?
#
loop_
_entity_poly.entity_id
_entity_poly.type
_entity_poly.pdbx_seq_one_letter_code
_entity_poly.pdbx_strand_id
1 'polypeptide(L)'
;MTFTYEGTTHPVIKNFSTKVKPGQKIAIVGPTGAGKTTIVNLLMKFYNIDQGHITIDGVDTGDMKRETVHDQFSMVLQDTWLFEGTIRDNLIYNQENISDEQVIAAAKAVGVHHFITTLPKGYDTYLDDSVTLSVGQKQLLTIARALLKDAPLLILDEATSSVDTRTEELIQKAMDKLMEGRTSFVIAHRLSTIRNADLILVMKDGNIIEQGNHDELMAADGFYADLYNSQFTEEVA
;
A
#
# COMPACT_ATOMS: atom_id res chain seq x y z
N MET A 1 -1.83 19.15 -8.93
CA MET A 1 -2.45 18.36 -10.02
C MET A 1 -3.96 18.31 -9.89
N THR A 2 -4.67 18.15 -11.01
CA THR A 2 -6.12 18.01 -11.08
C THR A 2 -6.45 16.81 -11.96
N PHE A 3 -7.51 16.07 -11.60
CA PHE A 3 -7.89 14.87 -12.35
C PHE A 3 -9.41 14.65 -12.31
N THR A 4 -9.94 14.25 -13.47
CA THR A 4 -11.35 13.93 -13.72
C THR A 4 -11.43 12.57 -14.39
N TYR A 5 -12.29 11.66 -13.90
CA TYR A 5 -12.52 10.39 -14.59
C TYR A 5 -13.30 10.61 -15.89
N GLU A 6 -12.97 9.84 -16.91
CA GLU A 6 -13.70 9.83 -18.16
C GLU A 6 -15.20 9.56 -17.92
N GLY A 7 -16.06 10.35 -18.54
CA GLY A 7 -17.50 10.30 -18.36
C GLY A 7 -18.06 11.05 -17.14
N THR A 8 -17.20 11.69 -16.33
CA THR A 8 -17.64 12.58 -15.25
C THR A 8 -17.44 14.05 -15.61
N THR A 9 -18.22 14.95 -15.03
CA THR A 9 -18.16 16.40 -15.31
C THR A 9 -17.38 17.19 -14.27
N HIS A 10 -17.04 16.56 -13.13
CA HIS A 10 -16.40 17.24 -12.02
C HIS A 10 -15.08 16.55 -11.65
N PRO A 11 -14.02 17.33 -11.37
CA PRO A 11 -12.75 16.78 -10.95
C PRO A 11 -12.87 16.04 -9.61
N VAL A 12 -12.32 14.82 -9.56
CA VAL A 12 -12.23 13.99 -8.37
C VAL A 12 -11.03 14.40 -7.51
N ILE A 13 -9.95 14.83 -8.16
CA ILE A 13 -8.79 15.44 -7.48
C ILE A 13 -8.67 16.88 -7.91
N LYS A 14 -8.52 17.79 -6.93
CA LYS A 14 -8.51 19.23 -7.14
C LYS A 14 -7.29 19.84 -6.47
N ASN A 15 -6.44 20.52 -7.23
CA ASN A 15 -5.28 21.26 -6.71
C ASN A 15 -4.38 20.47 -5.75
N PHE A 16 -4.33 19.13 -5.90
CA PHE A 16 -3.51 18.29 -5.04
C PHE A 16 -2.02 18.63 -5.25
N SER A 17 -1.33 19.01 -4.18
CA SER A 17 0.09 19.33 -4.21
C SER A 17 0.76 18.92 -2.89
N THR A 18 1.80 18.12 -2.99
CA THR A 18 2.64 17.73 -1.85
C THR A 18 4.04 17.42 -2.34
N LYS A 19 5.02 17.45 -1.44
CA LYS A 19 6.40 17.06 -1.70
C LYS A 19 6.81 15.99 -0.70
N VAL A 20 7.27 14.86 -1.21
CA VAL A 20 7.70 13.70 -0.45
C VAL A 20 9.21 13.56 -0.54
N LYS A 21 9.86 13.22 0.57
CA LYS A 21 11.30 12.96 0.63
C LYS A 21 11.56 11.44 0.56
N PRO A 22 12.73 11.02 0.05
CA PRO A 22 13.10 9.61 0.06
C PRO A 22 13.03 9.01 1.47
N GLY A 23 12.49 7.80 1.57
CA GLY A 23 12.37 7.05 2.82
C GLY A 23 11.22 7.48 3.75
N GLN A 24 10.43 8.50 3.39
CA GLN A 24 9.28 8.91 4.19
C GLN A 24 8.13 7.90 4.13
N LYS A 25 7.44 7.77 5.26
CA LYS A 25 6.14 7.09 5.37
C LYS A 25 5.03 8.12 5.28
N ILE A 26 4.22 8.03 4.24
CA ILE A 26 3.11 8.95 3.97
C ILE A 26 1.81 8.24 4.25
N ALA A 27 1.04 8.71 5.24
CA ALA A 27 -0.32 8.25 5.48
C ALA A 27 -1.32 9.12 4.71
N ILE A 28 -2.21 8.50 3.97
CA ILE A 28 -3.32 9.17 3.30
C ILE A 28 -4.58 8.82 4.06
N VAL A 29 -5.18 9.84 4.68
CA VAL A 29 -6.38 9.69 5.53
C VAL A 29 -7.53 10.57 5.02
N GLY A 30 -8.74 10.21 5.38
CA GLY A 30 -9.94 10.95 5.00
C GLY A 30 -11.15 10.04 4.83
N PRO A 31 -12.37 10.58 4.75
CA PRO A 31 -13.58 9.81 4.63
C PRO A 31 -13.65 9.01 3.32
N THR A 32 -14.58 8.08 3.26
CA THR A 32 -14.89 7.36 2.01
C THR A 32 -15.27 8.36 0.92
N GLY A 33 -14.76 8.17 -0.29
CA GLY A 33 -14.99 9.09 -1.40
C GLY A 33 -14.09 10.32 -1.43
N ALA A 34 -13.18 10.52 -0.46
CA ALA A 34 -12.25 11.66 -0.45
C ALA A 34 -11.23 11.68 -1.61
N GLY A 35 -11.08 10.58 -2.36
CA GLY A 35 -10.15 10.47 -3.49
C GLY A 35 -8.85 9.71 -3.17
N LYS A 36 -8.73 9.04 -2.03
CA LYS A 36 -7.51 8.32 -1.61
C LYS A 36 -7.05 7.28 -2.64
N THR A 37 -7.93 6.39 -3.05
CA THR A 37 -7.64 5.37 -4.10
C THR A 37 -7.32 6.01 -5.44
N THR A 38 -7.94 7.15 -5.76
CA THR A 38 -7.65 7.89 -6.99
C THR A 38 -6.20 8.39 -6.99
N ILE A 39 -5.68 8.89 -5.85
CA ILE A 39 -4.26 9.29 -5.74
C ILE A 39 -3.33 8.11 -6.03
N VAL A 40 -3.61 6.94 -5.47
CA VAL A 40 -2.84 5.70 -5.74
C VAL A 40 -2.85 5.38 -7.24
N ASN A 41 -4.02 5.42 -7.87
CA ASN A 41 -4.15 5.15 -9.30
C ASN A 41 -3.36 6.14 -10.17
N LEU A 42 -3.29 7.41 -9.76
CA LEU A 42 -2.51 8.43 -10.44
C LEU A 42 -1.00 8.25 -10.23
N LEU A 43 -0.56 7.89 -9.01
CA LEU A 43 0.84 7.56 -8.74
C LEU A 43 1.31 6.39 -9.62
N MET A 44 0.47 5.38 -9.79
CA MET A 44 0.72 4.22 -10.66
C MET A 44 0.54 4.51 -12.15
N LYS A 45 0.19 5.74 -12.52
CA LYS A 45 -0.07 6.11 -13.93
C LYS A 45 -1.11 5.19 -14.60
N PHE A 46 -2.11 4.69 -13.84
CA PHE A 46 -3.27 3.99 -14.44
C PHE A 46 -4.13 4.96 -15.22
N TYR A 47 -4.13 6.23 -14.84
CA TYR A 47 -4.78 7.34 -15.54
C TYR A 47 -3.78 8.47 -15.78
N ASN A 48 -4.02 9.26 -16.81
CA ASN A 48 -3.28 10.50 -17.03
C ASN A 48 -3.97 11.63 -16.27
N ILE A 49 -3.18 12.54 -15.72
CA ILE A 49 -3.69 13.75 -15.04
C ILE A 49 -4.14 14.80 -16.06
N ASP A 50 -5.14 15.62 -15.71
CA ASP A 50 -5.65 16.68 -16.59
C ASP A 50 -4.72 17.90 -16.54
N GLN A 51 -4.24 18.27 -15.35
CA GLN A 51 -3.38 19.44 -15.13
C GLN A 51 -2.37 19.18 -14.02
N GLY A 52 -1.21 19.81 -14.16
CA GLY A 52 -0.09 19.67 -13.23
C GLY A 52 0.85 18.54 -13.65
N HIS A 53 1.59 18.00 -12.70
CA HIS A 53 2.56 16.93 -12.94
C HIS A 53 2.78 16.09 -11.67
N ILE A 54 3.26 14.88 -11.88
CA ILE A 54 3.80 13.98 -10.84
C ILE A 54 5.24 13.71 -11.23
N THR A 55 6.17 13.94 -10.32
CA THR A 55 7.60 13.67 -10.58
C THR A 55 8.13 12.60 -9.65
N ILE A 56 8.96 11.69 -10.18
CA ILE A 56 9.77 10.73 -9.44
C ILE A 56 11.23 11.11 -9.68
N ASP A 57 11.96 11.44 -8.61
CA ASP A 57 13.37 11.89 -8.67
C ASP A 57 13.61 13.01 -9.70
N GLY A 58 12.65 13.93 -9.79
CA GLY A 58 12.72 15.09 -10.68
C GLY A 58 12.30 14.83 -12.13
N VAL A 59 11.99 13.60 -12.51
CA VAL A 59 11.50 13.25 -13.85
C VAL A 59 9.97 13.19 -13.83
N ASP A 60 9.32 13.89 -14.77
CA ASP A 60 7.86 13.87 -14.90
C ASP A 60 7.37 12.48 -15.35
N THR A 61 6.42 11.92 -14.63
CA THR A 61 5.82 10.63 -15.01
C THR A 61 5.08 10.72 -16.35
N GLY A 62 4.67 11.91 -16.78
CA GLY A 62 4.13 12.18 -18.12
C GLY A 62 5.07 11.70 -19.23
N ASP A 63 6.38 11.92 -19.03
CA ASP A 63 7.44 11.59 -19.99
C ASP A 63 7.93 10.14 -19.88
N MET A 64 7.51 9.39 -18.84
CA MET A 64 7.88 7.99 -18.65
C MET A 64 6.88 7.05 -19.33
N LYS A 65 7.34 5.88 -19.77
CA LYS A 65 6.43 4.78 -20.10
C LYS A 65 5.73 4.27 -18.83
N ARG A 66 4.52 3.73 -18.99
CA ARG A 66 3.75 3.19 -17.86
C ARG A 66 4.51 2.07 -17.15
N GLU A 67 5.14 1.18 -17.89
CA GLU A 67 5.95 0.08 -17.37
C GLU A 67 7.10 0.61 -16.49
N THR A 68 7.79 1.67 -16.94
CA THR A 68 8.87 2.30 -16.18
C THR A 68 8.38 2.86 -14.84
N VAL A 69 7.18 3.45 -14.81
CA VAL A 69 6.57 3.91 -13.54
C VAL A 69 6.22 2.71 -12.65
N HIS A 70 5.61 1.66 -13.23
CA HIS A 70 5.24 0.44 -12.49
C HIS A 70 6.45 -0.27 -11.87
N ASP A 71 7.60 -0.23 -12.54
CA ASP A 71 8.84 -0.85 -12.03
C ASP A 71 9.35 -0.15 -10.76
N GLN A 72 9.03 1.14 -10.58
CA GLN A 72 9.40 1.89 -9.37
C GLN A 72 8.55 1.55 -8.14
N PHE A 73 7.40 0.89 -8.30
CA PHE A 73 6.46 0.64 -7.22
C PHE A 73 6.28 -0.85 -6.93
N SER A 74 6.18 -1.19 -5.65
CA SER A 74 5.51 -2.40 -5.18
C SER A 74 4.17 -2.03 -4.55
N MET A 75 3.18 -2.91 -4.70
CA MET A 75 1.82 -2.68 -4.20
C MET A 75 1.37 -3.85 -3.33
N VAL A 76 0.78 -3.53 -2.19
CA VAL A 76 0.01 -4.47 -1.37
C VAL A 76 -1.37 -3.84 -1.17
N LEU A 77 -2.37 -4.41 -1.84
CA LEU A 77 -3.74 -3.92 -1.81
C LEU A 77 -4.59 -4.74 -0.86
N GLN A 78 -5.73 -4.16 -0.45
CA GLN A 78 -6.74 -4.83 0.35
C GLN A 78 -7.23 -6.13 -0.31
N ASP A 79 -7.58 -6.05 -1.60
CA ASP A 79 -7.97 -7.21 -2.39
C ASP A 79 -6.71 -7.95 -2.84
N THR A 80 -6.38 -9.00 -2.10
CA THR A 80 -5.21 -9.83 -2.39
C THR A 80 -5.49 -10.74 -3.58
N TRP A 81 -4.76 -10.54 -4.68
CA TRP A 81 -4.88 -11.37 -5.85
C TRP A 81 -3.70 -12.33 -5.99
N LEU A 82 -4.03 -13.62 -6.14
CA LEU A 82 -3.11 -14.68 -6.51
C LEU A 82 -3.65 -15.35 -7.77
N PHE A 83 -2.75 -15.65 -8.72
CA PHE A 83 -3.13 -16.34 -9.95
C PHE A 83 -2.99 -17.84 -9.80
N GLU A 84 -3.65 -18.59 -10.69
CA GLU A 84 -3.47 -20.04 -10.81
C GLU A 84 -2.02 -20.37 -11.20
N GLY A 85 -1.33 -21.09 -10.32
CA GLY A 85 0.08 -21.37 -10.43
C GLY A 85 0.65 -21.84 -9.10
N THR A 86 1.93 -22.15 -9.01
CA THR A 86 2.54 -22.53 -7.75
C THR A 86 2.65 -21.33 -6.79
N ILE A 87 2.82 -21.62 -5.49
CA ILE A 87 3.14 -20.57 -4.50
C ILE A 87 4.42 -19.84 -4.94
N ARG A 88 5.43 -20.58 -5.41
CA ARG A 88 6.67 -20.04 -5.94
C ARG A 88 6.43 -19.07 -7.09
N ASP A 89 5.63 -19.45 -8.09
CA ASP A 89 5.29 -18.58 -9.22
C ASP A 89 4.60 -17.30 -8.76
N ASN A 90 3.69 -17.42 -7.80
CA ASN A 90 2.99 -16.28 -7.20
C ASN A 90 3.94 -15.35 -6.43
N LEU A 91 4.97 -15.85 -5.76
CA LEU A 91 5.96 -15.04 -5.05
C LEU A 91 6.91 -14.32 -6.02
N ILE A 92 7.42 -15.02 -7.03
CA ILE A 92 8.32 -14.45 -8.04
C ILE A 92 7.56 -13.51 -8.97
N TYR A 93 6.31 -13.87 -9.31
CA TYR A 93 5.45 -13.16 -10.25
C TYR A 93 6.15 -13.01 -11.62
N ASN A 94 6.44 -11.80 -12.06
CA ASN A 94 7.08 -11.51 -13.36
C ASN A 94 8.56 -11.13 -13.23
N GLN A 95 9.20 -11.44 -12.10
CA GLN A 95 10.60 -11.11 -11.88
C GLN A 95 11.50 -12.20 -12.46
N GLU A 96 12.61 -11.78 -13.04
CA GLU A 96 13.64 -12.67 -13.59
C GLU A 96 14.78 -12.86 -12.58
N ASN A 97 15.47 -14.01 -12.68
CA ASN A 97 16.69 -14.32 -11.90
C ASN A 97 16.51 -14.33 -10.37
N ILE A 98 15.32 -14.64 -9.87
CA ILE A 98 15.06 -14.82 -8.43
C ILE A 98 15.44 -16.25 -8.04
N SER A 99 16.39 -16.40 -7.11
CA SER A 99 16.79 -17.70 -6.60
C SER A 99 15.81 -18.27 -5.55
N ASP A 100 15.87 -19.59 -5.32
CA ASP A 100 15.07 -20.25 -4.28
C ASP A 100 15.39 -19.70 -2.89
N GLU A 101 16.67 -19.38 -2.64
CA GLU A 101 17.10 -18.79 -1.36
C GLU A 101 16.46 -17.45 -1.13
N GLN A 102 16.31 -16.60 -2.16
CA GLN A 102 15.64 -15.30 -2.07
C GLN A 102 14.15 -15.48 -1.79
N VAL A 103 13.48 -16.42 -2.47
CA VAL A 103 12.06 -16.75 -2.23
C VAL A 103 11.85 -17.19 -0.77
N ILE A 104 12.70 -18.12 -0.30
CA ILE A 104 12.64 -18.62 1.08
C ILE A 104 12.93 -17.51 2.09
N ALA A 105 13.91 -16.65 1.83
CA ALA A 105 14.26 -15.54 2.68
C ALA A 105 13.11 -14.54 2.82
N ALA A 106 12.45 -14.18 1.71
CA ALA A 106 11.27 -13.30 1.73
C ALA A 106 10.10 -13.92 2.51
N ALA A 107 9.80 -15.20 2.27
CA ALA A 107 8.74 -15.91 2.99
C ALA A 107 9.02 -16.01 4.50
N LYS A 108 10.28 -16.20 4.91
CA LYS A 108 10.70 -16.17 6.32
C LYS A 108 10.56 -14.78 6.92
N ALA A 109 10.96 -13.73 6.18
CA ALA A 109 10.90 -12.35 6.64
C ALA A 109 9.48 -11.90 6.98
N VAL A 110 8.47 -12.36 6.24
CA VAL A 110 7.06 -12.07 6.49
C VAL A 110 6.34 -13.14 7.33
N GLY A 111 7.03 -14.21 7.74
CA GLY A 111 6.47 -15.23 8.64
C GLY A 111 5.59 -16.28 7.96
N VAL A 112 5.52 -16.36 6.62
CA VAL A 112 4.68 -17.33 5.90
C VAL A 112 5.40 -18.64 5.55
N HIS A 113 6.73 -18.69 5.69
CA HIS A 113 7.55 -19.86 5.35
C HIS A 113 7.08 -21.14 6.05
N HIS A 114 6.83 -21.08 7.35
CA HIS A 114 6.39 -22.27 8.10
C HIS A 114 5.10 -22.84 7.54
N PHE A 115 4.11 -21.99 7.28
CA PHE A 115 2.87 -22.43 6.64
C PHE A 115 3.13 -23.10 5.29
N ILE A 116 3.93 -22.49 4.41
CA ILE A 116 4.23 -23.06 3.10
C ILE A 116 4.85 -24.47 3.24
N THR A 117 5.77 -24.66 4.17
CA THR A 117 6.45 -25.96 4.39
C THR A 117 5.56 -27.03 5.00
N THR A 118 4.40 -26.70 5.57
CA THR A 118 3.39 -27.67 6.03
C THR A 118 2.54 -28.23 4.90
N LEU A 119 2.53 -27.59 3.74
CA LEU A 119 1.80 -28.05 2.56
C LEU A 119 2.53 -29.24 1.92
N PRO A 120 1.81 -30.24 1.34
CA PRO A 120 2.40 -31.46 0.81
C PRO A 120 3.49 -31.25 -0.24
N LYS A 121 3.40 -30.17 -1.04
CA LYS A 121 4.38 -29.81 -2.08
C LYS A 121 5.16 -28.53 -1.73
N GLY A 122 5.02 -28.00 -0.52
CA GLY A 122 5.71 -26.77 -0.10
C GLY A 122 5.50 -25.63 -1.09
N TYR A 123 6.58 -25.02 -1.57
CA TYR A 123 6.55 -23.92 -2.54
C TYR A 123 5.99 -24.31 -3.92
N ASP A 124 6.05 -25.61 -4.28
CA ASP A 124 5.50 -26.13 -5.53
C ASP A 124 4.01 -26.49 -5.41
N THR A 125 3.35 -26.15 -4.30
CA THR A 125 1.92 -26.29 -4.15
C THR A 125 1.21 -25.39 -5.14
N TYR A 126 0.40 -25.98 -6.01
CA TYR A 126 -0.38 -25.28 -7.01
C TYR A 126 -1.63 -24.67 -6.37
N LEU A 127 -1.80 -23.40 -6.59
CA LEU A 127 -2.96 -22.64 -6.11
C LEU A 127 -4.05 -22.66 -7.19
N ASP A 128 -5.11 -23.34 -6.89
CA ASP A 128 -6.35 -23.41 -7.68
C ASP A 128 -7.55 -23.36 -6.72
N ASP A 129 -8.74 -23.58 -7.21
CA ASP A 129 -9.97 -23.59 -6.41
C ASP A 129 -9.99 -24.69 -5.33
N SER A 130 -9.10 -25.69 -5.41
CA SER A 130 -9.01 -26.81 -4.43
C SER A 130 -8.18 -26.44 -3.20
N VAL A 131 -7.29 -25.43 -3.29
CA VAL A 131 -6.42 -24.97 -2.20
C VAL A 131 -7.01 -23.74 -1.55
N THR A 132 -7.61 -23.90 -0.37
CA THR A 132 -8.18 -22.79 0.40
C THR A 132 -7.11 -22.13 1.26
N LEU A 133 -6.69 -20.91 0.88
CA LEU A 133 -5.86 -20.05 1.70
C LEU A 133 -6.73 -19.08 2.52
N SER A 134 -6.37 -18.85 3.79
CA SER A 134 -7.01 -17.78 4.57
C SER A 134 -6.68 -16.39 3.99
N VAL A 135 -7.49 -15.40 4.30
CA VAL A 135 -7.25 -14.00 3.91
C VAL A 135 -5.86 -13.54 4.35
N GLY A 136 -5.48 -13.84 5.61
CA GLY A 136 -4.17 -13.48 6.14
C GLY A 136 -3.01 -14.18 5.42
N GLN A 137 -3.15 -15.46 5.07
CA GLN A 137 -2.14 -16.18 4.29
C GLN A 137 -1.96 -15.57 2.90
N LYS A 138 -3.04 -15.24 2.21
CA LYS A 138 -2.99 -14.53 0.92
C LYS A 138 -2.28 -13.19 1.05
N GLN A 139 -2.59 -12.44 2.09
CA GLN A 139 -1.97 -11.14 2.35
C GLN A 139 -0.47 -11.27 2.63
N LEU A 140 -0.04 -12.21 3.46
CA LEU A 140 1.39 -12.48 3.69
C LEU A 140 2.13 -12.89 2.42
N LEU A 141 1.52 -13.69 1.54
CA LEU A 141 2.11 -14.02 0.23
C LEU A 141 2.28 -12.78 -0.66
N THR A 142 1.30 -11.87 -0.68
CA THR A 142 1.42 -10.63 -1.48
C THR A 142 2.46 -9.68 -0.89
N ILE A 143 2.64 -9.63 0.43
CA ILE A 143 3.71 -8.87 1.08
C ILE A 143 5.08 -9.48 0.74
N ALA A 144 5.22 -10.82 0.77
CA ALA A 144 6.45 -11.50 0.36
C ALA A 144 6.81 -11.23 -1.11
N ARG A 145 5.82 -11.23 -2.01
CA ARG A 145 5.97 -10.81 -3.42
C ARG A 145 6.50 -9.38 -3.53
N ALA A 146 5.92 -8.44 -2.78
CA ALA A 146 6.35 -7.05 -2.77
C ALA A 146 7.78 -6.89 -2.22
N LEU A 147 8.15 -7.69 -1.22
CA LEU A 147 9.50 -7.70 -0.65
C LEU A 147 10.53 -8.23 -1.68
N LEU A 148 10.18 -9.28 -2.44
CA LEU A 148 11.03 -9.82 -3.50
C LEU A 148 11.24 -8.83 -4.65
N LYS A 149 10.22 -8.06 -5.01
CA LYS A 149 10.33 -7.02 -6.05
C LYS A 149 11.31 -5.93 -5.68
N ASP A 150 11.50 -5.66 -4.40
CA ASP A 150 12.46 -4.69 -3.85
C ASP A 150 12.39 -3.28 -4.49
N ALA A 151 11.18 -2.84 -4.84
CA ALA A 151 10.96 -1.54 -5.45
C ALA A 151 11.19 -0.41 -4.43
N PRO A 152 11.73 0.77 -4.85
CA PRO A 152 12.03 1.88 -3.95
C PRO A 152 10.79 2.57 -3.39
N LEU A 153 9.66 2.47 -4.09
CA LEU A 153 8.38 3.09 -3.72
C LEU A 153 7.35 2.01 -3.40
N LEU A 154 6.57 2.24 -2.35
CA LEU A 154 5.52 1.32 -1.92
C LEU A 154 4.16 2.02 -1.92
N ILE A 155 3.15 1.26 -2.32
CA ILE A 155 1.74 1.59 -2.13
C ILE A 155 1.11 0.49 -1.31
N LEU A 156 0.55 0.87 -0.17
CA LEU A 156 -0.07 -0.05 0.79
C LEU A 156 -1.49 0.40 1.06
N ASP A 157 -2.45 -0.55 0.99
CA ASP A 157 -3.84 -0.31 1.40
C ASP A 157 -4.15 -1.20 2.60
N GLU A 158 -4.32 -0.57 3.77
CA GLU A 158 -4.50 -1.24 5.05
C GLU A 158 -5.97 -1.56 5.33
N ALA A 159 -6.55 -2.53 4.69
CA ALA A 159 -7.84 -3.03 5.14
C ALA A 159 -7.72 -4.48 5.64
N THR A 160 -7.98 -4.69 6.91
CA THR A 160 -7.80 -5.98 7.61
C THR A 160 -9.04 -6.46 8.34
N SER A 161 -10.21 -6.18 7.84
CA SER A 161 -11.48 -6.39 8.53
C SER A 161 -11.90 -7.85 8.79
N SER A 162 -11.07 -8.86 8.47
CA SER A 162 -11.49 -10.28 8.51
C SER A 162 -10.40 -11.26 8.96
N VAL A 163 -9.43 -10.82 9.76
CA VAL A 163 -8.30 -11.64 10.19
C VAL A 163 -8.26 -11.71 11.72
N ASP A 164 -7.87 -12.88 12.27
CA ASP A 164 -7.66 -13.02 13.71
C ASP A 164 -6.48 -12.16 14.19
N THR A 165 -6.49 -11.78 15.48
CA THR A 165 -5.51 -10.87 16.10
C THR A 165 -4.06 -11.32 15.89
N ARG A 166 -3.77 -12.63 15.99
CA ARG A 166 -2.41 -13.15 15.84
C ARG A 166 -1.91 -13.00 14.41
N THR A 167 -2.75 -13.31 13.45
CA THR A 167 -2.43 -13.14 12.01
C THR A 167 -2.30 -11.66 11.68
N GLU A 168 -3.12 -10.82 12.29
CA GLU A 168 -3.04 -9.37 12.15
C GLU A 168 -1.69 -8.80 12.61
N GLU A 169 -1.20 -9.25 13.77
CA GLU A 169 0.14 -8.88 14.25
C GLU A 169 1.26 -9.33 13.31
N LEU A 170 1.14 -10.51 12.70
CA LEU A 170 2.11 -10.99 11.72
C LEU A 170 2.10 -10.12 10.46
N ILE A 171 0.92 -9.77 9.95
CA ILE A 171 0.76 -8.89 8.79
C ILE A 171 1.37 -7.53 9.09
N GLN A 172 1.11 -6.95 10.28
CA GLN A 172 1.66 -5.65 10.65
C GLN A 172 3.20 -5.68 10.68
N LYS A 173 3.79 -6.69 11.31
CA LYS A 173 5.25 -6.87 11.34
C LYS A 173 5.84 -7.02 9.93
N ALA A 174 5.14 -7.76 9.05
CA ALA A 174 5.55 -7.92 7.66
C ALA A 174 5.47 -6.61 6.88
N MET A 175 4.42 -5.81 7.10
CA MET A 175 4.27 -4.47 6.50
C MET A 175 5.35 -3.51 6.99
N ASP A 176 5.63 -3.48 8.30
CA ASP A 176 6.69 -2.66 8.86
C ASP A 176 8.05 -3.02 8.26
N LYS A 177 8.32 -4.32 8.13
CA LYS A 177 9.54 -4.82 7.46
C LYS A 177 9.62 -4.41 5.99
N LEU A 178 8.50 -4.48 5.27
CA LEU A 178 8.43 -4.05 3.87
C LEU A 178 8.72 -2.56 3.71
N MET A 179 8.28 -1.71 4.65
CA MET A 179 8.46 -0.26 4.61
C MET A 179 9.87 0.22 5.00
N GLU A 180 10.70 -0.62 5.61
CA GLU A 180 12.06 -0.25 6.04
C GLU A 180 12.89 0.28 4.86
N GLY A 181 13.38 1.53 4.97
CA GLY A 181 14.25 2.17 3.97
C GLY A 181 13.58 2.58 2.67
N ARG A 182 12.25 2.44 2.53
CA ARG A 182 11.50 2.75 1.32
C ARG A 182 10.54 3.92 1.53
N THR A 183 10.26 4.64 0.46
CA THR A 183 9.21 5.67 0.47
C THR A 183 7.86 4.98 0.32
N SER A 184 6.97 5.15 1.30
CA SER A 184 5.73 4.39 1.39
C SER A 184 4.51 5.30 1.41
N PHE A 185 3.55 5.06 0.53
CA PHE A 185 2.23 5.68 0.52
C PHE A 185 1.23 4.66 1.09
N VAL A 186 0.63 4.98 2.21
CA VAL A 186 -0.28 4.08 2.92
C VAL A 186 -1.67 4.70 2.98
N ILE A 187 -2.67 4.04 2.40
CA ILE A 187 -4.07 4.34 2.71
C ILE A 187 -4.31 3.76 4.11
N ALA A 188 -4.21 4.64 5.11
CA ALA A 188 -4.15 4.21 6.48
C ALA A 188 -5.55 4.10 7.09
N HIS A 189 -5.81 2.92 7.66
CA HIS A 189 -7.02 2.61 8.42
C HIS A 189 -6.71 2.27 9.88
N ARG A 190 -5.41 2.18 10.25
CA ARG A 190 -4.96 1.85 11.60
C ARG A 190 -4.33 3.05 12.28
N LEU A 191 -4.66 3.19 13.56
CA LEU A 191 -4.15 4.25 14.42
C LEU A 191 -2.61 4.30 14.47
N SER A 192 -1.97 3.13 14.63
CA SER A 192 -0.51 3.02 14.73
C SER A 192 0.20 3.50 13.47
N THR A 193 -0.33 3.17 12.30
CA THR A 193 0.24 3.60 11.02
C THR A 193 0.15 5.11 10.84
N ILE A 194 -1.00 5.69 11.20
CA ILE A 194 -1.22 7.13 11.10
C ILE A 194 -0.27 7.88 12.05
N ARG A 195 -0.17 7.46 13.32
CA ARG A 195 0.69 8.11 14.30
C ARG A 195 2.18 8.05 13.96
N ASN A 196 2.61 6.96 13.35
CA ASN A 196 4.02 6.71 13.01
C ASN A 196 4.39 7.20 11.59
N ALA A 197 3.48 7.88 10.88
CA ALA A 197 3.76 8.46 9.58
C ALA A 197 4.60 9.74 9.71
N ASP A 198 5.57 9.91 8.81
CA ASP A 198 6.38 11.13 8.73
C ASP A 198 5.57 12.30 8.15
N LEU A 199 4.59 11.98 7.31
CA LEU A 199 3.69 12.93 6.68
C LEU A 199 2.29 12.33 6.58
N ILE A 200 1.31 13.05 7.07
CA ILE A 200 -0.10 12.71 6.93
C ILE A 200 -0.73 13.67 5.94
N LEU A 201 -1.38 13.14 4.92
CA LEU A 201 -2.17 13.90 3.96
C LEU A 201 -3.65 13.68 4.27
N VAL A 202 -4.30 14.71 4.77
CA VAL A 202 -5.72 14.68 5.12
C VAL A 202 -6.55 15.12 3.93
N MET A 203 -7.30 14.19 3.37
CA MET A 203 -8.08 14.41 2.16
C MET A 203 -9.57 14.59 2.45
N LYS A 204 -10.17 15.56 1.78
CA LYS A 204 -11.62 15.75 1.74
C LYS A 204 -12.03 16.31 0.38
N ASP A 205 -13.07 15.74 -0.23
CA ASP A 205 -13.65 16.20 -1.50
C ASP A 205 -12.61 16.42 -2.62
N GLY A 206 -11.60 15.53 -2.70
CA GLY A 206 -10.54 15.57 -3.71
C GLY A 206 -9.41 16.55 -3.44
N ASN A 207 -9.38 17.21 -2.28
CA ASN A 207 -8.32 18.13 -1.89
C ASN A 207 -7.51 17.60 -0.70
N ILE A 208 -6.25 18.03 -0.58
CA ILE A 208 -5.55 18.01 0.71
C ILE A 208 -6.04 19.24 1.48
N ILE A 209 -6.69 19.01 2.61
CA ILE A 209 -7.19 20.08 3.50
C ILE A 209 -6.22 20.37 4.64
N GLU A 210 -5.46 19.36 5.06
CA GLU A 210 -4.41 19.46 6.08
C GLU A 210 -3.27 18.53 5.72
N GLN A 211 -2.05 18.90 6.10
CA GLN A 211 -0.87 18.05 5.97
C GLN A 211 0.15 18.38 7.06
N GLY A 212 0.79 17.35 7.60
CA GLY A 212 1.79 17.47 8.68
C GLY A 212 2.02 16.11 9.35
N ASN A 213 2.77 16.07 10.43
CA ASN A 213 2.85 14.88 11.27
C ASN A 213 1.68 14.83 12.29
N HIS A 214 1.58 13.71 13.02
CA HIS A 214 0.49 13.50 13.98
C HIS A 214 0.39 14.63 15.03
N ASP A 215 1.51 15.00 15.64
CA ASP A 215 1.52 15.99 16.73
C ASP A 215 1.17 17.39 16.23
N GLU A 216 1.66 17.78 15.04
CA GLU A 216 1.32 19.06 14.41
C GLU A 216 -0.18 19.15 14.10
N LEU A 217 -0.75 18.09 13.53
CA LEU A 217 -2.17 18.07 13.12
C LEU A 217 -3.10 17.99 14.34
N MET A 218 -2.73 17.27 15.40
CA MET A 218 -3.49 17.26 16.65
C MET A 218 -3.45 18.62 17.35
N ALA A 219 -2.28 19.29 17.35
CA ALA A 219 -2.13 20.62 17.93
C ALA A 219 -2.90 21.71 17.16
N ALA A 220 -3.13 21.52 15.87
CA ALA A 220 -3.94 22.41 15.03
C ALA A 220 -5.45 22.34 15.35
N ASP A 221 -5.89 21.28 16.04
CA ASP A 221 -7.29 21.03 16.45
C ASP A 221 -8.29 21.19 15.28
N GLY A 222 -7.89 20.67 14.10
CA GLY A 222 -8.62 20.77 12.86
C GLY A 222 -9.38 19.49 12.49
N PHE A 223 -9.68 19.34 11.22
CA PHE A 223 -10.42 18.19 10.70
C PHE A 223 -9.73 16.84 11.01
N TYR A 224 -8.39 16.81 11.01
CA TYR A 224 -7.64 15.62 11.40
C TYR A 224 -7.90 15.23 12.85
N ALA A 225 -7.87 16.18 13.78
CA ALA A 225 -8.12 15.92 15.20
C ALA A 225 -9.54 15.39 15.41
N ASP A 226 -10.55 15.97 14.75
CA ASP A 226 -11.93 15.49 14.78
C ASP A 226 -12.04 14.06 14.21
N LEU A 227 -11.42 13.80 13.07
CA LEU A 227 -11.41 12.48 12.42
C LEU A 227 -10.74 11.45 13.33
N TYR A 228 -9.60 11.80 13.91
CA TYR A 228 -8.85 10.95 14.83
C TYR A 228 -9.66 10.59 16.06
N ASN A 229 -10.25 11.59 16.72
CA ASN A 229 -11.04 11.39 17.93
C ASN A 229 -12.34 10.61 17.67
N SER A 230 -12.97 10.78 16.49
CA SER A 230 -14.22 10.08 16.17
C SER A 230 -14.04 8.64 15.75
N GLN A 231 -12.96 8.32 15.05
CA GLN A 231 -12.74 6.98 14.51
C GLN A 231 -11.92 6.06 15.41
N PHE A 232 -11.05 6.61 16.26
CA PHE A 232 -10.03 5.84 16.95
C PHE A 232 -10.12 5.90 18.49
N THR A 233 -11.01 6.71 19.08
CA THR A 233 -11.24 6.68 20.53
C THR A 233 -12.12 5.52 20.97
N GLU A 234 -12.89 4.91 20.08
CA GLU A 234 -13.72 3.73 20.38
C GLU A 234 -12.92 2.41 20.47
N GLU A 235 -11.67 2.35 19.96
CA GLU A 235 -10.83 1.16 20.03
C GLU A 235 -10.07 1.01 21.37
N VAL A 236 -10.15 2.00 22.26
CA VAL A 236 -9.37 2.04 23.52
C VAL A 236 -10.26 1.85 24.77
N ALA A 237 -11.56 1.55 24.62
CA ALA A 237 -12.49 1.34 25.74
C ALA A 237 -12.78 -0.14 26.01
#